data_7686020e7aac3db4434ce3f8a8331b59
#
_entry.id   7686020e7aac3db4434ce3f8a8331b59
#
_cell.length_a   1.000
_cell.length_b   1.000
_cell.length_c   1.000
_cell.angle_alpha   90.00
_cell.angle_beta   90.00
_cell.angle_gamma   90.00
#
_symmetry.space_group_name_H-M   'P 1'
#
loop_
_entity.id
_entity.type
_entity.pdbx_description
1 polymer ?
#
loop_
_entity_poly.entity_id
_entity_poly.type
_entity_poly.pdbx_seq_one_letter_code
_entity_poly.pdbx_strand_id
1 'polypeptide(L)'
;MPHRLTSFVLAAAALLVWTGTSQARVTKIVIDNKTSPAFCTGSPPVCPSFGDAGQYETLTGRAFGELDPYDPQNALITDIALAPRNANQKVTYIASFFIVKPIDMTKASGVLWHDVPNRGGRVTITTDLRAFGDIGVSSGWQGDNAVATAVPANASSPTPVTPVNNEWVKTPVLSGVHGRIFGRIINRSGFGAAPLNVMGNPIPYFPVNPMSNDGATLTIHTKETVNGFVTEAGTVPNTDWKFCGGGTFALPAPVTTLPVQLCLKDGFDPAKLYQLVYDVTDPYVLGAGTAAFRDVASFFKYEAQDDATPPTPNPLAGSIKWAIIRGSSQSGNFTRHFMHLGMN
;
A
#
# COMPACT_ATOMS: atom_id res chain seq x y z
N MET A 1 -8.35 63.15 53.06
CA MET A 1 -8.73 62.74 51.68
C MET A 1 -7.66 61.75 51.19
N PRO A 2 -7.93 60.49 51.10
CA PRO A 2 -6.95 59.55 50.59
C PRO A 2 -7.17 59.24 49.11
N HIS A 3 -6.10 59.32 48.37
CA HIS A 3 -6.02 58.93 46.93
C HIS A 3 -6.07 57.40 46.80
N ARG A 4 -7.02 56.92 45.98
CA ARG A 4 -7.09 55.53 45.55
C ARG A 4 -6.23 55.35 44.32
N LEU A 5 -5.11 54.58 44.42
CA LEU A 5 -4.39 54.03 43.29
C LEU A 5 -5.15 52.85 42.73
N THR A 6 -5.57 52.95 41.52
CA THR A 6 -6.12 51.83 40.73
C THR A 6 -4.97 51.12 40.00
N SER A 7 -4.65 49.93 40.44
CA SER A 7 -3.66 49.06 39.78
C SER A 7 -4.33 48.39 38.57
N PHE A 8 -3.86 48.71 37.37
CA PHE A 8 -4.18 47.98 36.13
C PHE A 8 -3.30 46.70 36.08
N VAL A 9 -3.91 45.55 36.20
CA VAL A 9 -3.28 44.27 35.89
C VAL A 9 -3.43 43.99 34.40
N LEU A 10 -2.34 44.11 33.64
CA LEU A 10 -2.28 43.65 32.27
C LEU A 10 -2.17 42.12 32.28
N ALA A 11 -3.24 41.43 31.92
CA ALA A 11 -3.19 39.99 31.62
C ALA A 11 -2.66 39.82 30.21
N ALA A 12 -1.40 39.47 30.07
CA ALA A 12 -0.83 39.01 28.79
C ALA A 12 -1.34 37.59 28.51
N ALA A 13 -2.32 37.45 27.63
CA ALA A 13 -2.74 36.17 27.08
C ALA A 13 -1.66 35.67 26.11
N ALA A 14 -0.82 34.75 26.55
CA ALA A 14 0.09 34.01 25.69
C ALA A 14 -0.75 33.07 24.80
N LEU A 15 -0.97 33.47 23.54
CA LEU A 15 -1.45 32.59 22.50
C LEU A 15 -0.35 31.54 22.25
N LEU A 16 -0.47 30.39 22.87
CA LEU A 16 0.23 29.17 22.47
C LEU A 16 -0.33 28.79 21.10
N VAL A 17 0.37 29.21 20.05
CA VAL A 17 0.19 28.61 18.71
C VAL A 17 0.69 27.18 18.84
N TRP A 18 -0.24 26.27 19.03
CA TRP A 18 0.02 24.85 18.84
C TRP A 18 0.31 24.65 17.35
N THR A 19 1.57 24.70 16.97
CA THR A 19 2.03 24.14 15.72
C THR A 19 1.88 22.62 15.87
N GLY A 20 0.70 22.11 15.54
CA GLY A 20 0.48 20.67 15.44
C GLY A 20 1.46 20.13 14.41
N THR A 21 2.58 19.60 14.85
CA THR A 21 3.44 18.82 13.98
C THR A 21 2.60 17.64 13.50
N SER A 22 2.38 17.56 12.19
CA SER A 22 1.74 16.40 11.57
C SER A 22 2.46 15.14 12.09
N GLN A 23 1.75 14.29 12.83
CA GLN A 23 2.35 13.18 13.58
C GLN A 23 2.53 11.92 12.72
N ALA A 24 2.11 11.97 11.46
CA ALA A 24 2.27 10.93 10.47
C ALA A 24 2.86 11.56 9.22
N ARG A 25 4.08 11.19 8.83
CA ARG A 25 4.78 11.89 7.76
C ARG A 25 5.88 11.07 7.10
N VAL A 26 6.18 11.45 5.87
CA VAL A 26 7.42 11.04 5.20
C VAL A 26 8.57 11.82 5.85
N THR A 27 9.56 11.08 6.36
CA THR A 27 10.76 11.62 7.02
C THR A 27 11.99 11.63 6.10
N LYS A 28 11.97 10.82 5.05
CA LYS A 28 13.05 10.73 4.07
C LYS A 28 12.52 10.27 2.71
N ILE A 29 13.06 10.81 1.65
CA ILE A 29 12.90 10.27 0.29
C ILE A 29 14.24 9.86 -0.30
N VAL A 30 14.22 8.85 -1.17
CA VAL A 30 15.36 8.45 -1.99
C VAL A 30 14.90 8.39 -3.44
N ILE A 31 15.50 9.18 -4.30
CA ILE A 31 15.27 9.08 -5.75
C ILE A 31 16.18 7.97 -6.28
N ASP A 32 15.58 6.87 -6.70
CA ASP A 32 16.28 5.68 -7.18
C ASP A 32 16.67 5.81 -8.66
N ASN A 33 15.83 6.46 -9.46
CA ASN A 33 16.10 6.70 -10.88
C ASN A 33 15.41 7.97 -11.37
N LYS A 34 16.06 8.64 -12.31
CA LYS A 34 15.52 9.79 -13.04
C LYS A 34 15.72 9.57 -14.53
N THR A 35 14.67 9.73 -15.33
CA THR A 35 14.73 9.73 -16.79
C THR A 35 14.28 11.10 -17.30
N SER A 36 15.19 11.83 -17.94
CA SER A 36 14.96 13.21 -18.42
C SER A 36 15.70 13.45 -19.74
N PRO A 37 14.99 13.76 -20.84
CA PRO A 37 13.55 13.68 -20.99
C PRO A 37 13.04 12.23 -21.00
N ALA A 38 11.75 12.06 -20.65
CA ALA A 38 11.06 10.78 -20.65
C ALA A 38 10.22 10.56 -21.91
N PHE A 39 9.70 9.33 -22.05
CA PHE A 39 8.81 8.92 -23.16
C PHE A 39 9.45 8.96 -24.55
N CYS A 40 10.76 9.00 -24.64
CA CYS A 40 11.49 8.97 -25.90
C CYS A 40 11.31 7.62 -26.62
N THR A 41 11.20 7.64 -27.95
CA THR A 41 11.05 6.46 -28.80
C THR A 41 11.99 6.50 -29.99
N GLY A 42 12.29 5.35 -30.57
CA GLY A 42 13.13 5.24 -31.78
C GLY A 42 14.63 5.17 -31.51
N SER A 43 15.40 5.04 -32.61
CA SER A 43 16.86 5.06 -32.60
C SER A 43 17.34 5.82 -33.83
N PRO A 44 17.91 7.04 -33.68
CA PRO A 44 18.14 7.77 -32.42
C PRO A 44 16.85 8.14 -31.70
N PRO A 45 16.88 8.32 -30.37
CA PRO A 45 15.68 8.58 -29.59
C PRO A 45 15.10 9.97 -29.88
N VAL A 46 13.79 10.01 -30.14
CA VAL A 46 13.00 11.25 -30.26
C VAL A 46 12.10 11.37 -29.04
N CYS A 47 12.22 12.48 -28.32
CA CYS A 47 11.49 12.72 -27.08
C CYS A 47 10.34 13.69 -27.33
N PRO A 48 9.09 13.32 -27.00
CA PRO A 48 7.91 14.13 -27.28
C PRO A 48 7.86 15.39 -26.41
N SER A 49 7.26 16.44 -26.98
CA SER A 49 6.79 17.61 -26.25
C SER A 49 5.28 17.55 -26.13
N PHE A 50 4.73 17.95 -24.97
CA PHE A 50 3.32 17.87 -24.65
C PHE A 50 2.74 19.29 -24.54
N GLY A 51 2.16 19.80 -25.66
CA GLY A 51 1.61 21.14 -25.70
C GLY A 51 2.59 22.22 -25.19
N ASP A 52 2.06 23.20 -24.48
CA ASP A 52 2.85 24.28 -23.88
C ASP A 52 3.68 23.83 -22.65
N ALA A 53 3.31 22.70 -22.06
CA ALA A 53 4.04 22.12 -20.92
C ALA A 53 5.45 21.61 -21.31
N GLY A 54 5.68 21.33 -22.59
CA GLY A 54 6.97 20.90 -23.08
C GLY A 54 7.28 19.45 -22.77
N GLN A 55 8.56 19.14 -22.59
CA GLN A 55 9.03 17.78 -22.29
C GLN A 55 8.81 17.43 -20.81
N TYR A 56 8.66 16.15 -20.56
CA TYR A 56 8.46 15.59 -19.22
C TYR A 56 9.64 14.74 -18.79
N GLU A 57 9.79 14.60 -17.49
CA GLU A 57 10.70 13.66 -16.87
C GLU A 57 9.96 12.73 -15.91
N THR A 58 10.55 11.59 -15.63
CA THR A 58 10.05 10.64 -14.64
C THR A 58 11.06 10.40 -13.54
N LEU A 59 10.54 10.26 -12.32
CA LEU A 59 11.31 9.92 -11.12
C LEU A 59 10.71 8.66 -10.52
N THR A 60 11.57 7.72 -10.14
CA THR A 60 11.19 6.57 -9.34
C THR A 60 11.94 6.64 -8.03
N GLY A 61 11.28 6.36 -6.92
CA GLY A 61 11.93 6.46 -5.62
C GLY A 61 11.17 5.78 -4.51
N ARG A 62 11.64 6.02 -3.30
CA ARG A 62 11.09 5.49 -2.05
C ARG A 62 10.90 6.60 -1.03
N ALA A 63 9.75 6.54 -0.35
CA ALA A 63 9.40 7.37 0.78
C ALA A 63 9.47 6.53 2.06
N PHE A 64 10.23 6.98 3.03
CA PHE A 64 10.35 6.40 4.36
C PHE A 64 9.50 7.25 5.29
N GLY A 65 8.57 6.63 5.99
CA GLY A 65 7.64 7.36 6.85
C GLY A 65 7.50 6.78 8.23
N GLU A 66 6.97 7.59 9.12
CA GLU A 66 6.69 7.30 10.51
C GLU A 66 5.24 7.59 10.84
N LEU A 67 4.61 6.68 11.60
CA LEU A 67 3.26 6.80 12.13
C LEU A 67 3.30 6.80 13.65
N ASP A 68 2.69 7.79 14.27
CA ASP A 68 2.46 7.76 15.72
C ASP A 68 1.30 6.80 16.01
N PRO A 69 1.53 5.70 16.73
CA PRO A 69 0.47 4.76 17.06
C PRO A 69 -0.59 5.32 18.04
N TYR A 70 -0.31 6.44 18.67
CA TYR A 70 -1.20 7.12 19.62
C TYR A 70 -1.94 8.33 19.01
N ASP A 71 -1.59 8.71 17.76
CA ASP A 71 -2.30 9.76 17.06
C ASP A 71 -3.73 9.30 16.73
N PRO A 72 -4.76 10.07 17.10
CA PRO A 72 -6.15 9.77 16.77
C PRO A 72 -6.39 9.50 15.27
N GLN A 73 -5.66 10.14 14.38
CA GLN A 73 -5.75 9.92 12.93
C GLN A 73 -5.25 8.52 12.52
N ASN A 74 -4.40 7.89 13.31
CA ASN A 74 -3.88 6.55 13.07
C ASN A 74 -4.65 5.48 13.86
N ALA A 75 -5.59 5.84 14.73
CA ALA A 75 -6.39 4.92 15.54
C ALA A 75 -7.23 3.94 14.69
N LEU A 76 -7.51 4.30 13.42
CA LEU A 76 -8.21 3.45 12.46
C LEU A 76 -7.34 2.32 11.90
N ILE A 77 -6.03 2.37 12.10
CA ILE A 77 -5.11 1.34 11.63
C ILE A 77 -5.14 0.19 12.62
N THR A 78 -5.77 -0.91 12.21
CA THR A 78 -5.89 -2.12 13.03
C THR A 78 -4.52 -2.59 13.50
N ASP A 79 -4.40 -2.87 14.78
CA ASP A 79 -3.21 -3.41 15.46
C ASP A 79 -1.94 -2.55 15.37
N ILE A 80 -2.04 -1.27 15.01
CA ILE A 80 -0.87 -0.38 14.97
C ILE A 80 -0.15 -0.29 16.32
N ALA A 81 -0.90 -0.41 17.43
CA ALA A 81 -0.34 -0.39 18.78
C ALA A 81 0.59 -1.57 19.08
N LEU A 82 0.42 -2.69 18.38
CA LEU A 82 1.22 -3.91 18.49
C LEU A 82 2.44 -3.88 17.56
N ALA A 83 2.49 -2.95 16.62
CA ALA A 83 3.56 -2.87 15.63
C ALA A 83 4.93 -2.55 16.26
N PRO A 84 6.02 -3.09 15.71
CA PRO A 84 7.37 -2.74 16.15
C PRO A 84 7.62 -1.25 15.96
N ARG A 85 8.38 -0.66 16.90
CA ARG A 85 8.65 0.78 16.94
C ARG A 85 10.14 1.05 16.77
N ASN A 86 10.44 2.16 16.13
CA ASN A 86 11.79 2.66 16.04
C ASN A 86 12.24 3.39 17.34
N ALA A 87 13.45 3.98 17.34
CA ALA A 87 13.99 4.72 18.48
C ALA A 87 13.10 5.92 18.88
N ASN A 88 12.33 6.49 17.96
CA ASN A 88 11.40 7.59 18.21
C ASN A 88 10.02 7.12 18.68
N GLN A 89 9.87 5.83 19.03
CA GLN A 89 8.60 5.21 19.41
C GLN A 89 7.52 5.27 18.31
N LYS A 90 7.92 5.40 17.04
CA LYS A 90 7.04 5.45 15.88
C LYS A 90 7.06 4.13 15.11
N VAL A 91 5.94 3.82 14.49
CA VAL A 91 5.78 2.70 13.55
C VAL A 91 6.25 3.16 12.18
N THR A 92 7.11 2.37 11.52
CA THR A 92 7.71 2.78 10.25
C THR A 92 7.11 2.04 9.06
N TYR A 93 7.10 2.71 7.91
CA TYR A 93 6.80 2.12 6.61
C TYR A 93 7.77 2.60 5.54
N ILE A 94 7.82 1.90 4.41
CA ILE A 94 8.52 2.36 3.20
C ILE A 94 7.57 2.15 2.03
N ALA A 95 7.28 3.22 1.28
CA ALA A 95 6.46 3.14 0.08
C ALA A 95 7.28 3.53 -1.16
N SER A 96 7.17 2.76 -2.24
CA SER A 96 7.68 3.21 -3.54
C SER A 96 6.80 4.30 -4.10
N PHE A 97 7.38 5.15 -4.95
CA PHE A 97 6.64 6.12 -5.73
C PHE A 97 7.20 6.29 -7.14
N PHE A 98 6.34 6.69 -8.04
CA PHE A 98 6.67 7.08 -9.40
C PHE A 98 6.04 8.43 -9.71
N ILE A 99 6.84 9.37 -10.19
CA ILE A 99 6.42 10.73 -10.53
C ILE A 99 6.57 10.94 -12.03
N VAL A 100 5.60 11.62 -12.63
CA VAL A 100 5.62 12.14 -14.00
C VAL A 100 5.37 13.63 -13.92
N LYS A 101 6.32 14.46 -14.35
CA LYS A 101 6.22 15.91 -14.22
C LYS A 101 6.88 16.66 -15.39
N PRO A 102 6.47 17.91 -15.68
CA PRO A 102 7.22 18.76 -16.62
C PRO A 102 8.69 18.90 -16.20
N ILE A 103 9.61 18.95 -17.16
CA ILE A 103 11.01 19.30 -16.89
C ILE A 103 11.07 20.76 -16.38
N ASP A 104 10.36 21.65 -17.06
CA ASP A 104 10.21 23.05 -16.64
C ASP A 104 8.97 23.15 -15.72
N MET A 105 9.21 23.17 -14.42
CA MET A 105 8.15 23.23 -13.40
C MET A 105 7.38 24.55 -13.39
N THR A 106 7.87 25.61 -14.06
CA THR A 106 7.09 26.87 -14.21
C THR A 106 5.88 26.67 -15.11
N LYS A 107 5.85 25.61 -15.89
CA LYS A 107 4.76 25.21 -16.78
C LYS A 107 3.80 24.18 -16.14
N ALA A 108 4.03 23.81 -14.89
CA ALA A 108 3.13 22.92 -14.19
C ALA A 108 1.77 23.61 -13.92
N SER A 109 0.67 22.89 -14.18
CA SER A 109 -0.71 23.39 -13.99
C SER A 109 -1.06 23.65 -12.52
N GLY A 110 -0.36 23.00 -11.61
CA GLY A 110 -0.68 22.96 -10.19
C GLY A 110 -1.59 21.80 -9.80
N VAL A 111 -1.96 20.92 -10.74
CA VAL A 111 -2.77 19.74 -10.49
C VAL A 111 -1.89 18.50 -10.36
N LEU A 112 -2.03 17.81 -9.23
CA LEU A 112 -1.46 16.50 -8.96
C LEU A 112 -2.54 15.43 -9.10
N TRP A 113 -2.32 14.45 -9.96
CA TRP A 113 -3.08 13.21 -10.02
C TRP A 113 -2.34 12.14 -9.21
N HIS A 114 -2.89 11.79 -8.03
CA HIS A 114 -2.36 10.69 -7.24
C HIS A 114 -3.12 9.41 -7.61
N ASP A 115 -2.51 8.64 -8.48
CA ASP A 115 -3.07 7.40 -9.01
C ASP A 115 -2.84 6.23 -8.05
N VAL A 116 -3.92 5.53 -7.72
CA VAL A 116 -3.89 4.33 -6.89
C VAL A 116 -3.51 3.12 -7.76
N PRO A 117 -2.33 2.51 -7.59
CA PRO A 117 -1.94 1.34 -8.36
C PRO A 117 -2.80 0.12 -8.00
N ASN A 118 -3.40 -0.51 -9.04
CA ASN A 118 -4.15 -1.75 -8.86
C ASN A 118 -3.17 -2.91 -8.75
N ARG A 119 -3.13 -3.58 -7.60
CA ARG A 119 -2.15 -4.63 -7.27
C ARG A 119 -0.71 -4.23 -7.59
N GLY A 120 -0.39 -2.97 -7.31
CA GLY A 120 0.93 -2.39 -7.56
C GLY A 120 1.22 -2.03 -9.02
N GLY A 121 0.30 -2.27 -9.95
CA GLY A 121 0.46 -1.86 -11.35
C GLY A 121 0.61 -0.34 -11.45
N ARG A 122 1.81 0.11 -11.84
CA ARG A 122 2.14 1.53 -11.97
C ARG A 122 1.20 2.24 -12.93
N VAL A 123 0.69 3.38 -12.52
CA VAL A 123 -0.18 4.23 -13.33
C VAL A 123 0.57 5.50 -13.70
N THR A 124 0.36 5.99 -14.91
CA THR A 124 0.87 7.27 -15.38
C THR A 124 -0.25 8.12 -15.97
N ILE A 125 -0.12 9.44 -15.86
CA ILE A 125 -1.06 10.37 -16.46
C ILE A 125 -1.03 10.29 -17.99
N THR A 126 -2.19 10.54 -18.62
CA THR A 126 -2.37 10.47 -20.07
C THR A 126 -1.63 11.59 -20.80
N THR A 127 -1.52 11.47 -22.11
CA THR A 127 -0.90 12.49 -22.98
C THR A 127 -1.66 13.83 -22.84
N ASP A 128 -2.98 13.82 -22.77
CA ASP A 128 -3.78 15.03 -22.63
C ASP A 128 -3.51 15.74 -21.31
N LEU A 129 -3.44 15.00 -20.20
CA LEU A 129 -3.10 15.58 -18.90
C LEU A 129 -1.68 16.17 -18.89
N ARG A 130 -0.74 15.53 -19.57
CA ARG A 130 0.61 16.10 -19.77
C ARG A 130 0.60 17.39 -20.59
N ALA A 131 -0.26 17.48 -21.61
CA ALA A 131 -0.39 18.71 -22.42
C ALA A 131 -0.91 19.90 -21.60
N PHE A 132 -1.67 19.66 -20.53
CA PHE A 132 -2.09 20.68 -19.58
C PHE A 132 -1.04 21.06 -18.55
N GLY A 133 0.08 20.37 -18.46
CA GLY A 133 1.11 20.59 -17.44
C GLY A 133 0.82 19.87 -16.12
N ASP A 134 -0.06 18.87 -16.10
CA ASP A 134 -0.43 18.15 -14.91
C ASP A 134 0.73 17.24 -14.44
N ILE A 135 0.75 17.00 -13.13
CA ILE A 135 1.72 16.13 -12.47
C ILE A 135 1.03 14.81 -12.11
N GLY A 136 1.68 13.69 -12.36
CA GLY A 136 1.23 12.37 -11.95
C GLY A 136 2.10 11.79 -10.84
N VAL A 137 1.48 11.20 -9.81
CA VAL A 137 2.16 10.38 -8.80
C VAL A 137 1.41 9.05 -8.69
N SER A 138 2.15 7.97 -8.66
CA SER A 138 1.66 6.63 -8.32
C SER A 138 2.49 6.12 -7.15
N SER A 139 1.89 5.66 -6.07
CA SER A 139 2.64 5.18 -4.89
C SER A 139 2.08 3.91 -4.29
N GLY A 140 2.94 3.12 -3.65
CA GLY A 140 2.58 1.84 -3.05
C GLY A 140 1.63 2.02 -1.85
N TRP A 141 0.60 1.17 -1.77
CA TRP A 141 -0.37 1.16 -0.68
C TRP A 141 -0.72 -0.25 -0.18
N GLN A 142 -0.66 -1.26 -1.05
CA GLN A 142 -1.09 -2.62 -0.76
C GLN A 142 0.07 -3.44 -0.20
N GLY A 143 0.11 -3.66 1.12
CA GLY A 143 1.19 -4.35 1.82
C GLY A 143 1.17 -5.88 1.69
N ASP A 144 0.03 -6.44 1.32
CA ASP A 144 -0.19 -7.89 1.17
C ASP A 144 -0.12 -8.40 -0.28
N ASN A 145 0.41 -7.62 -1.18
CA ASN A 145 0.51 -7.98 -2.59
C ASN A 145 1.75 -8.84 -2.84
N ALA A 146 1.59 -10.16 -2.73
CA ALA A 146 2.69 -11.09 -2.49
C ALA A 146 3.57 -11.45 -3.69
N VAL A 147 3.12 -11.33 -4.93
CA VAL A 147 3.86 -11.93 -6.07
C VAL A 147 4.28 -10.93 -7.13
N ALA A 148 3.36 -10.07 -7.56
CA ALA A 148 3.67 -9.12 -8.63
C ALA A 148 4.43 -7.87 -8.14
N THR A 149 4.37 -7.60 -6.83
CA THR A 149 4.90 -6.40 -6.19
C THR A 149 5.55 -6.70 -4.85
N ALA A 150 6.23 -7.83 -4.76
CA ALA A 150 7.01 -8.15 -3.58
C ALA A 150 7.94 -6.98 -3.25
N VAL A 151 8.00 -6.61 -1.98
CA VAL A 151 8.93 -5.59 -1.49
C VAL A 151 10.35 -6.04 -1.83
N PRO A 152 11.14 -5.27 -2.58
CA PRO A 152 12.51 -5.64 -2.92
C PRO A 152 13.36 -5.86 -1.67
N ALA A 153 14.26 -6.83 -1.69
CA ALA A 153 15.14 -7.12 -0.55
C ALA A 153 15.96 -5.90 -0.10
N ASN A 154 16.32 -5.01 -1.03
CA ASN A 154 17.05 -3.77 -0.79
C ASN A 154 16.15 -2.55 -0.55
N ALA A 155 14.85 -2.72 -0.34
CA ALA A 155 13.89 -1.63 -0.13
C ALA A 155 14.30 -0.65 0.97
N SER A 156 14.97 -1.13 2.01
CA SER A 156 15.43 -0.32 3.16
C SER A 156 16.80 0.34 2.95
N SER A 157 17.44 0.20 1.78
CA SER A 157 18.73 0.84 1.49
C SER A 157 18.61 2.36 1.63
N PRO A 158 19.56 3.03 2.30
CA PRO A 158 19.58 4.49 2.41
C PRO A 158 20.05 5.18 1.13
N THR A 159 20.57 4.43 0.15
CA THR A 159 21.10 4.91 -1.12
C THR A 159 20.25 4.41 -2.29
N PRO A 160 20.32 5.04 -3.48
CA PRO A 160 19.59 4.61 -4.66
C PRO A 160 19.79 3.13 -4.99
N VAL A 161 18.71 2.48 -5.43
CA VAL A 161 18.68 1.08 -5.87
C VAL A 161 18.07 0.98 -7.26
N THR A 162 18.27 -0.16 -7.94
CA THR A 162 17.55 -0.42 -9.19
C THR A 162 16.06 -0.54 -8.89
N PRO A 163 15.20 0.35 -9.43
CA PRO A 163 13.78 0.31 -9.16
C PRO A 163 13.09 -0.84 -9.90
N VAL A 164 12.02 -1.35 -9.32
CA VAL A 164 11.08 -2.24 -10.00
C VAL A 164 9.98 -1.44 -10.69
N ASN A 165 9.34 -2.01 -11.71
CA ASN A 165 8.29 -1.32 -12.48
C ASN A 165 6.90 -1.38 -11.84
N ASN A 166 6.82 -1.72 -10.56
CA ASN A 166 5.59 -1.80 -9.80
C ASN A 166 5.71 -0.98 -8.52
N GLU A 167 4.57 -0.49 -8.02
CA GLU A 167 4.50 0.19 -6.74
C GLU A 167 4.20 -0.80 -5.62
N TRP A 168 4.93 -0.67 -4.54
CA TRP A 168 4.86 -1.53 -3.37
C TRP A 168 4.95 -0.71 -2.08
N VAL A 169 4.49 -1.29 -0.98
CA VAL A 169 4.69 -0.74 0.35
C VAL A 169 5.18 -1.83 1.29
N LYS A 170 6.20 -1.53 2.07
CA LYS A 170 6.67 -2.33 3.19
C LYS A 170 5.97 -1.85 4.45
N THR A 171 5.01 -2.64 4.92
CA THR A 171 4.29 -2.41 6.17
C THR A 171 4.92 -3.21 7.30
N PRO A 172 4.70 -2.84 8.57
CA PRO A 172 5.16 -3.61 9.71
C PRO A 172 4.55 -5.02 9.74
N VAL A 173 5.31 -5.95 10.27
CA VAL A 173 4.89 -7.33 10.58
C VAL A 173 4.72 -7.47 12.07
N LEU A 174 3.63 -8.07 12.52
CA LEU A 174 3.34 -8.36 13.92
C LEU A 174 3.92 -9.73 14.29
N SER A 175 5.20 -9.78 14.60
CA SER A 175 5.88 -11.04 14.91
C SER A 175 5.29 -11.72 16.14
N GLY A 176 4.97 -13.01 16.03
CA GLY A 176 4.38 -13.83 17.08
C GLY A 176 2.90 -13.55 17.34
N VAL A 177 2.26 -12.69 16.55
CA VAL A 177 0.80 -12.48 16.59
C VAL A 177 0.12 -13.45 15.63
N HIS A 178 -1.01 -14.00 16.06
CA HIS A 178 -1.86 -14.85 15.24
C HIS A 178 -3.12 -14.10 14.84
N GLY A 179 -3.58 -14.31 13.62
CA GLY A 179 -4.80 -13.73 13.11
C GLY A 179 -5.62 -14.76 12.32
N ARG A 180 -6.94 -14.64 12.36
CA ARG A 180 -7.85 -15.50 11.59
C ARG A 180 -8.19 -14.85 10.26
N ILE A 181 -7.96 -15.57 9.17
CA ILE A 181 -8.28 -15.11 7.82
C ILE A 181 -9.14 -16.12 7.08
N PHE A 182 -9.71 -15.68 5.96
CA PHE A 182 -10.34 -16.58 5.01
C PHE A 182 -9.72 -16.42 3.61
N GLY A 183 -9.68 -17.52 2.87
CA GLY A 183 -9.29 -17.55 1.47
C GLY A 183 -10.34 -18.26 0.62
N ARG A 184 -10.46 -17.88 -0.63
CA ARG A 184 -11.34 -18.53 -1.59
C ARG A 184 -10.53 -19.18 -2.68
N ILE A 185 -10.94 -20.38 -3.08
CA ILE A 185 -10.36 -21.12 -4.20
C ILE A 185 -11.46 -21.33 -5.21
N ILE A 186 -11.28 -20.74 -6.37
CA ILE A 186 -12.13 -20.97 -7.54
C ILE A 186 -11.24 -21.66 -8.55
N ASN A 187 -11.23 -22.98 -8.50
CA ASN A 187 -10.42 -23.79 -9.41
C ASN A 187 -11.28 -24.37 -10.50
N ARG A 188 -11.28 -23.75 -11.65
CA ARG A 188 -12.02 -24.21 -12.83
C ARG A 188 -11.31 -25.31 -13.62
N SER A 189 -10.11 -25.66 -13.21
CA SER A 189 -9.26 -26.62 -13.94
C SER A 189 -9.27 -28.03 -13.37
N GLY A 190 -9.94 -28.28 -12.24
CA GLY A 190 -10.06 -29.62 -11.63
C GLY A 190 -8.77 -30.18 -11.03
N PHE A 191 -7.79 -29.33 -10.66
CA PHE A 191 -6.53 -29.77 -10.06
C PHE A 191 -6.71 -30.30 -8.64
N GLY A 192 -5.83 -31.23 -8.25
CA GLY A 192 -5.75 -31.76 -6.89
C GLY A 192 -5.08 -30.80 -5.89
N ALA A 193 -4.41 -29.75 -6.37
CA ALA A 193 -3.78 -28.72 -5.57
C ALA A 193 -4.13 -27.32 -6.11
N ALA A 194 -4.36 -26.36 -5.23
CA ALA A 194 -4.63 -24.97 -5.60
C ALA A 194 -4.03 -24.00 -4.58
N PRO A 195 -3.47 -22.86 -5.04
CA PRO A 195 -2.93 -21.84 -4.15
C PRO A 195 -4.05 -21.15 -3.37
N LEU A 196 -3.75 -20.76 -2.13
CA LEU A 196 -4.62 -19.92 -1.32
C LEU A 196 -4.66 -18.51 -1.87
N ASN A 197 -5.83 -18.04 -2.22
CA ASN A 197 -6.06 -16.73 -2.82
C ASN A 197 -7.18 -15.96 -2.13
N VAL A 198 -7.09 -14.64 -2.17
CA VAL A 198 -8.22 -13.73 -1.97
C VAL A 198 -8.42 -12.96 -3.27
N MET A 199 -9.58 -13.13 -3.92
CA MET A 199 -9.93 -12.46 -5.18
C MET A 199 -8.81 -12.52 -6.25
N GLY A 200 -8.13 -13.68 -6.36
CA GLY A 200 -7.05 -13.89 -7.33
C GLY A 200 -5.67 -13.42 -6.88
N ASN A 201 -5.54 -12.85 -5.67
CA ASN A 201 -4.23 -12.57 -5.09
C ASN A 201 -3.81 -13.70 -4.16
N PRO A 202 -2.58 -14.21 -4.26
CA PRO A 202 -2.04 -15.15 -3.30
C PRO A 202 -2.07 -14.57 -1.88
N ILE A 203 -2.41 -15.40 -0.90
CA ILE A 203 -2.36 -15.03 0.52
C ILE A 203 -0.89 -15.05 0.96
N PRO A 204 -0.34 -13.92 1.51
CA PRO A 204 1.08 -13.82 1.85
C PRO A 204 1.40 -14.29 3.26
N TYR A 205 0.60 -15.18 3.84
CA TYR A 205 0.75 -15.63 5.22
C TYR A 205 0.85 -17.15 5.30
N PHE A 206 1.71 -17.62 6.22
CA PHE A 206 1.75 -19.03 6.57
C PHE A 206 0.63 -19.38 7.57
N PRO A 207 0.05 -20.59 7.49
CA PRO A 207 -0.75 -21.12 8.59
C PRO A 207 0.08 -21.18 9.87
N VAL A 208 -0.55 -20.96 11.02
CA VAL A 208 0.10 -21.13 12.34
C VAL A 208 0.75 -22.52 12.46
N ASN A 209 0.07 -23.55 11.95
CA ASN A 209 0.63 -24.89 11.83
C ASN A 209 0.46 -25.41 10.38
N PRO A 210 1.49 -25.28 9.52
CA PRO A 210 1.39 -25.76 8.14
C PRO A 210 1.37 -27.28 8.01
N MET A 211 1.64 -28.03 9.09
CA MET A 211 1.63 -29.49 9.12
C MET A 211 0.28 -30.08 9.54
N SER A 212 -0.64 -29.25 10.06
CA SER A 212 -1.98 -29.64 10.48
C SER A 212 -3.02 -28.66 10.00
N ASN A 213 -4.19 -29.16 9.65
CA ASN A 213 -5.38 -28.36 9.35
C ASN A 213 -6.37 -28.32 10.54
N ASP A 214 -5.92 -28.68 11.73
CA ASP A 214 -6.70 -28.56 12.95
C ASP A 214 -7.09 -27.11 13.20
N GLY A 215 -8.35 -26.87 13.57
CA GLY A 215 -8.89 -25.53 13.78
C GLY A 215 -9.21 -24.75 12.49
N ALA A 216 -8.85 -25.29 11.31
CA ALA A 216 -9.24 -24.74 10.03
C ALA A 216 -10.53 -25.39 9.50
N THR A 217 -11.31 -24.64 8.72
CA THR A 217 -12.56 -25.14 8.13
C THR A 217 -12.58 -24.87 6.63
N LEU A 218 -12.73 -25.92 5.84
CA LEU A 218 -12.92 -25.83 4.39
C LEU A 218 -14.38 -26.12 4.04
N THR A 219 -15.08 -25.13 3.47
CA THR A 219 -16.48 -25.24 3.03
C THR A 219 -16.59 -25.17 1.52
N ILE A 220 -17.60 -25.82 0.99
CA ILE A 220 -17.96 -25.84 -0.42
C ILE A 220 -19.21 -24.99 -0.61
N HIS A 221 -19.21 -24.16 -1.62
CA HIS A 221 -20.32 -23.27 -1.98
C HIS A 221 -20.69 -23.47 -3.44
N THR A 222 -21.99 -23.48 -3.73
CA THR A 222 -22.51 -23.68 -5.10
C THR A 222 -22.93 -22.38 -5.75
N LYS A 223 -23.21 -21.35 -4.95
CA LYS A 223 -23.68 -20.07 -5.48
C LYS A 223 -23.32 -18.93 -4.52
N GLU A 224 -22.90 -17.82 -5.10
CA GLU A 224 -22.79 -16.53 -4.41
C GLU A 224 -23.68 -15.51 -5.13
N THR A 225 -24.50 -14.78 -4.36
CA THR A 225 -25.37 -13.73 -4.90
C THR A 225 -24.67 -12.38 -4.86
N VAL A 226 -25.17 -11.41 -5.61
CA VAL A 226 -24.68 -10.02 -5.63
C VAL A 226 -24.71 -9.38 -4.23
N ASN A 227 -25.62 -9.83 -3.36
CA ASN A 227 -25.75 -9.35 -1.99
C ASN A 227 -24.84 -10.09 -0.99
N GLY A 228 -23.91 -10.95 -1.49
CA GLY A 228 -22.96 -11.70 -0.68
C GLY A 228 -23.55 -12.93 0.04
N PHE A 229 -24.80 -13.33 -0.27
CA PHE A 229 -25.32 -14.61 0.21
C PHE A 229 -24.63 -15.76 -0.50
N VAL A 230 -24.07 -16.67 0.28
CA VAL A 230 -23.39 -17.85 -0.21
C VAL A 230 -24.21 -19.08 0.14
N THR A 231 -24.52 -19.88 -0.87
CA THR A 231 -25.20 -21.17 -0.63
C THR A 231 -24.14 -22.21 -0.31
N GLU A 232 -24.03 -22.56 0.96
CA GLU A 232 -23.15 -23.64 1.40
C GLU A 232 -23.68 -24.99 0.92
N ALA A 233 -22.82 -25.78 0.32
CA ALA A 233 -23.12 -27.14 -0.12
C ALA A 233 -22.58 -28.20 0.83
N GLY A 234 -21.74 -27.80 1.81
CA GLY A 234 -21.20 -28.68 2.81
C GLY A 234 -19.80 -28.29 3.29
N THR A 235 -19.30 -29.03 4.26
CA THR A 235 -17.94 -28.91 4.77
C THR A 235 -17.10 -30.07 4.28
N VAL A 236 -15.87 -29.80 3.83
CA VAL A 236 -14.91 -30.87 3.48
C VAL A 236 -14.30 -31.40 4.78
N PRO A 237 -14.37 -32.70 5.07
CA PRO A 237 -13.74 -33.28 6.25
C PRO A 237 -12.23 -32.98 6.28
N ASN A 238 -11.69 -32.70 7.47
CA ASN A 238 -10.25 -32.39 7.61
C ASN A 238 -9.33 -33.58 7.20
N THR A 239 -9.86 -34.77 7.11
CA THR A 239 -9.19 -35.96 6.57
C THR A 239 -8.98 -35.93 5.07
N ASP A 240 -9.75 -35.11 4.35
CA ASP A 240 -9.80 -35.12 2.89
C ASP A 240 -9.06 -33.93 2.23
N TRP A 241 -8.44 -33.08 3.04
CA TRP A 241 -7.61 -31.97 2.55
C TRP A 241 -6.45 -31.67 3.52
N LYS A 242 -5.43 -30.98 3.04
CA LYS A 242 -4.29 -30.52 3.85
C LYS A 242 -3.62 -29.30 3.23
N PHE A 243 -2.87 -28.54 4.03
CA PHE A 243 -1.93 -27.57 3.51
C PHE A 243 -0.79 -28.28 2.79
N CYS A 244 -0.31 -27.72 1.68
CA CYS A 244 0.82 -28.26 0.93
C CYS A 244 1.58 -27.15 0.21
N GLY A 245 2.82 -27.43 -0.17
CA GLY A 245 3.64 -26.59 -1.03
C GLY A 245 3.54 -26.96 -2.51
N GLY A 246 2.60 -27.85 -2.85
CA GLY A 246 2.41 -28.46 -4.17
C GLY A 246 2.26 -29.98 -4.07
N GLY A 247 2.33 -30.68 -5.20
CA GLY A 247 2.16 -32.13 -5.27
C GLY A 247 0.69 -32.57 -5.29
N THR A 248 0.38 -33.68 -4.63
CA THR A 248 -0.95 -34.25 -4.53
C THR A 248 -1.34 -34.47 -3.08
N PHE A 249 -2.62 -34.78 -2.83
CA PHE A 249 -3.08 -35.10 -1.48
C PHE A 249 -2.35 -36.29 -0.87
N ALA A 250 -2.04 -37.31 -1.67
CA ALA A 250 -1.32 -38.53 -1.23
C ALA A 250 0.18 -38.26 -0.98
N LEU A 251 0.79 -37.42 -1.82
CA LEU A 251 2.21 -37.06 -1.78
C LEU A 251 2.38 -35.52 -1.80
N PRO A 252 2.00 -34.80 -0.71
CA PRO A 252 2.11 -33.38 -0.67
C PRO A 252 3.58 -32.95 -0.51
N ALA A 253 3.98 -31.91 -1.26
CA ALA A 253 5.23 -31.23 -0.99
C ALA A 253 5.14 -30.45 0.33
N PRO A 254 6.25 -30.31 1.09
CA PRO A 254 6.28 -29.50 2.30
C PRO A 254 5.91 -28.02 2.02
N VAL A 255 5.24 -27.40 2.98
CA VAL A 255 4.95 -25.95 2.94
C VAL A 255 6.18 -25.19 3.38
N THR A 256 7.00 -24.77 2.43
CA THR A 256 8.26 -24.04 2.70
C THR A 256 8.28 -22.64 2.09
N THR A 257 7.37 -22.36 1.17
CA THR A 257 7.29 -21.07 0.46
C THR A 257 5.84 -20.62 0.28
N LEU A 258 5.66 -19.31 0.09
CA LEU A 258 4.37 -18.74 -0.29
C LEU A 258 4.23 -18.70 -1.83
N PRO A 259 3.01 -18.76 -2.35
CA PRO A 259 1.77 -18.99 -1.63
C PRO A 259 1.60 -20.45 -1.18
N VAL A 260 1.05 -20.62 0.00
CA VAL A 260 0.63 -21.96 0.48
C VAL A 260 -0.48 -22.48 -0.42
N GLN A 261 -0.52 -23.77 -0.68
CA GLN A 261 -1.56 -24.44 -1.46
C GLN A 261 -2.42 -25.33 -0.55
N LEU A 262 -3.61 -25.65 -1.03
CA LEU A 262 -4.40 -26.74 -0.51
C LEU A 262 -4.32 -27.94 -1.46
N CYS A 263 -4.03 -29.10 -0.90
CA CYS A 263 -4.13 -30.39 -1.59
C CYS A 263 -5.44 -31.07 -1.14
N LEU A 264 -6.32 -31.38 -2.09
CA LEU A 264 -7.62 -31.98 -1.87
C LEU A 264 -7.64 -33.41 -2.41
N LYS A 265 -8.17 -34.37 -1.64
CA LYS A 265 -8.13 -35.81 -1.90
C LYS A 265 -8.72 -36.19 -3.27
N ASP A 266 -9.92 -35.68 -3.53
CA ASP A 266 -10.63 -35.95 -4.77
C ASP A 266 -10.50 -34.82 -5.81
N GLY A 267 -9.60 -33.87 -5.55
CA GLY A 267 -9.42 -32.67 -6.38
C GLY A 267 -10.53 -31.63 -6.19
N PHE A 268 -10.33 -30.48 -6.82
CA PHE A 268 -11.30 -29.37 -6.77
C PHE A 268 -12.34 -29.53 -7.89
N ASP A 269 -13.62 -29.49 -7.53
CA ASP A 269 -14.72 -29.45 -8.47
C ASP A 269 -14.74 -28.05 -9.14
N PRO A 270 -14.56 -27.94 -10.46
CA PRO A 270 -14.51 -26.65 -11.16
C PRO A 270 -15.83 -25.88 -11.14
N ALA A 271 -16.93 -26.52 -10.78
CA ALA A 271 -18.24 -25.88 -10.66
C ALA A 271 -18.51 -25.28 -9.28
N LYS A 272 -17.57 -25.46 -8.32
CA LYS A 272 -17.73 -25.06 -6.95
C LYS A 272 -16.74 -23.99 -6.53
N LEU A 273 -17.14 -23.20 -5.53
CA LEU A 273 -16.29 -22.29 -4.77
C LEU A 273 -15.91 -22.97 -3.46
N TYR A 274 -14.63 -22.98 -3.14
CA TYR A 274 -14.15 -23.43 -1.85
C TYR A 274 -13.75 -22.24 -1.00
N GLN A 275 -14.16 -22.22 0.28
CA GLN A 275 -13.77 -21.19 1.23
C GLN A 275 -13.07 -21.83 2.41
N LEU A 276 -11.86 -21.37 2.67
CA LEU A 276 -11.04 -21.78 3.79
C LEU A 276 -11.02 -20.68 4.85
N VAL A 277 -11.26 -21.04 6.10
CA VAL A 277 -11.03 -20.20 7.28
C VAL A 277 -9.95 -20.85 8.13
N TYR A 278 -8.90 -20.13 8.46
CA TYR A 278 -7.75 -20.66 9.20
C TYR A 278 -6.97 -19.56 9.92
N ASP A 279 -6.12 -19.94 10.87
CA ASP A 279 -5.27 -19.03 11.60
C ASP A 279 -3.89 -18.91 10.93
N VAL A 280 -3.42 -17.67 10.79
CA VAL A 280 -2.12 -17.32 10.24
C VAL A 280 -1.22 -16.72 11.30
N THR A 281 0.09 -16.78 11.07
CA THR A 281 1.12 -16.13 11.89
C THR A 281 1.66 -14.89 11.20
N ASP A 282 2.17 -13.98 12.02
CA ASP A 282 2.92 -12.78 11.59
C ASP A 282 2.16 -11.89 10.58
N PRO A 283 0.92 -11.46 10.89
CA PRO A 283 0.14 -10.62 9.98
C PRO A 283 0.77 -9.24 9.78
N TYR A 284 0.52 -8.65 8.60
CA TYR A 284 0.93 -7.29 8.29
C TYR A 284 -0.04 -6.26 8.87
N VAL A 285 0.48 -5.11 9.30
CA VAL A 285 -0.32 -3.92 9.63
C VAL A 285 -0.71 -3.21 8.34
N LEU A 286 -1.72 -3.74 7.64
CA LEU A 286 -2.08 -3.31 6.28
C LEU A 286 -2.51 -1.84 6.21
N GLY A 287 -3.19 -1.33 7.25
CA GLY A 287 -3.61 0.07 7.32
C GLY A 287 -2.45 1.07 7.26
N ALA A 288 -1.21 0.66 7.60
CA ALA A 288 -0.03 1.47 7.41
C ALA A 288 0.23 1.81 5.92
N GLY A 289 -0.19 0.95 4.99
CA GLY A 289 -0.12 1.23 3.56
C GLY A 289 -1.10 2.32 3.12
N THR A 290 -2.30 2.37 3.72
CA THR A 290 -3.27 3.46 3.47
C THR A 290 -2.74 4.79 3.99
N ALA A 291 -2.14 4.80 5.19
CA ALA A 291 -1.50 5.99 5.73
C ALA A 291 -0.28 6.42 4.89
N ALA A 292 0.55 5.47 4.43
CA ALA A 292 1.67 5.77 3.53
C ALA A 292 1.22 6.49 2.25
N PHE A 293 0.10 6.06 1.65
CA PHE A 293 -0.47 6.71 0.47
C PHE A 293 -0.88 8.16 0.76
N ARG A 294 -1.53 8.42 1.92
CA ARG A 294 -1.85 9.77 2.40
C ARG A 294 -0.59 10.63 2.56
N ASP A 295 0.40 10.09 3.28
CA ASP A 295 1.59 10.82 3.68
C ASP A 295 2.49 11.17 2.49
N VAL A 296 2.57 10.30 1.47
CA VAL A 296 3.27 10.56 0.22
C VAL A 296 2.64 11.75 -0.52
N ALA A 297 1.30 11.81 -0.60
CA ALA A 297 0.60 12.94 -1.20
C ALA A 297 0.83 14.23 -0.42
N SER A 298 0.74 14.17 0.92
CA SER A 298 0.97 15.29 1.82
C SER A 298 2.38 15.84 1.67
N PHE A 299 3.40 14.97 1.68
CA PHE A 299 4.79 15.35 1.51
C PHE A 299 5.01 16.10 0.20
N PHE A 300 4.60 15.53 -0.92
CA PHE A 300 4.81 16.15 -2.23
C PHE A 300 4.06 17.48 -2.38
N LYS A 301 2.94 17.65 -1.70
CA LYS A 301 2.15 18.88 -1.76
C LYS A 301 2.67 19.98 -0.85
N TYR A 302 3.12 19.67 0.35
CA TYR A 302 3.33 20.68 1.39
C TYR A 302 4.79 20.87 1.80
N GLU A 303 5.64 19.83 1.69
CA GLU A 303 6.99 19.92 2.19
C GLU A 303 7.96 20.48 1.14
N ALA A 304 8.94 21.25 1.57
CA ALA A 304 10.02 21.74 0.71
C ALA A 304 11.13 20.68 0.51
N GLN A 305 11.36 19.88 1.52
CA GLN A 305 12.41 18.86 1.59
C GLN A 305 12.08 17.84 2.68
N ASP A 306 12.82 16.74 2.74
CA ASP A 306 12.72 15.75 3.81
C ASP A 306 13.52 16.16 5.08
N ASP A 307 13.45 15.33 6.14
CA ASP A 307 14.15 15.56 7.42
C ASP A 307 15.56 14.94 7.46
N ALA A 308 16.04 14.37 6.36
CA ALA A 308 17.37 13.74 6.33
C ALA A 308 18.51 14.76 6.49
N THR A 309 19.67 14.28 6.84
CA THR A 309 20.88 15.11 6.94
C THR A 309 21.99 14.53 6.04
N PRO A 310 22.34 15.21 4.91
CA PRO A 310 21.70 16.40 4.37
C PRO A 310 20.26 16.13 3.87
N PRO A 311 19.37 17.15 3.84
CA PRO A 311 17.99 16.97 3.39
C PRO A 311 17.92 16.77 1.88
N THR A 312 16.96 15.96 1.44
CA THR A 312 16.65 15.76 0.03
C THR A 312 15.52 16.71 -0.39
N PRO A 313 15.72 17.58 -1.38
CA PRO A 313 14.67 18.48 -1.86
C PRO A 313 13.47 17.70 -2.40
N ASN A 314 12.26 18.16 -2.10
CA ASN A 314 11.05 17.67 -2.72
C ASN A 314 10.99 18.11 -4.19
N PRO A 315 10.96 17.19 -5.17
CA PRO A 315 10.97 17.55 -6.59
C PRO A 315 9.70 18.26 -7.07
N LEU A 316 8.66 18.36 -6.23
CA LEU A 316 7.38 19.01 -6.52
C LEU A 316 7.11 20.23 -5.62
N ALA A 317 8.07 20.64 -4.79
CA ALA A 317 7.92 21.70 -3.82
C ALA A 317 7.30 22.97 -4.42
N GLY A 318 6.24 23.47 -3.79
CA GLY A 318 5.55 24.72 -4.19
C GLY A 318 4.77 24.66 -5.51
N SER A 319 4.76 23.51 -6.21
CA SER A 319 4.14 23.40 -7.53
C SER A 319 2.71 22.84 -7.50
N ILE A 320 2.22 22.35 -6.37
CA ILE A 320 0.92 21.67 -6.28
C ILE A 320 -0.09 22.56 -5.56
N LYS A 321 -1.16 22.91 -6.26
CA LYS A 321 -2.35 23.61 -5.72
C LYS A 321 -3.44 22.62 -5.34
N TRP A 322 -3.71 21.65 -6.21
CA TRP A 322 -4.79 20.68 -6.10
C TRP A 322 -4.23 19.26 -6.19
N ALA A 323 -4.64 18.39 -5.29
CA ALA A 323 -4.34 16.96 -5.35
C ALA A 323 -5.64 16.17 -5.54
N ILE A 324 -5.67 15.31 -6.55
CA ILE A 324 -6.82 14.49 -6.94
C ILE A 324 -6.42 13.03 -6.82
N ILE A 325 -7.14 12.27 -6.00
CA ILE A 325 -7.00 10.81 -5.94
C ILE A 325 -7.81 10.16 -7.07
N ARG A 326 -7.22 9.20 -7.76
CA ARG A 326 -7.88 8.46 -8.84
C ARG A 326 -7.60 6.96 -8.73
N GLY A 327 -8.65 6.16 -8.89
CA GLY A 327 -8.56 4.70 -8.90
C GLY A 327 -9.64 4.05 -9.74
N SER A 328 -9.36 2.87 -10.30
CA SER A 328 -10.30 2.06 -11.08
C SER A 328 -10.32 0.63 -10.55
N SER A 329 -11.48 -0.06 -10.60
CA SER A 329 -11.66 -1.43 -10.10
C SER A 329 -11.30 -1.53 -8.60
N GLN A 330 -10.37 -2.39 -8.21
CA GLN A 330 -9.86 -2.48 -6.84
C GLN A 330 -9.36 -1.13 -6.32
N SER A 331 -8.65 -0.38 -7.16
CA SER A 331 -8.16 0.96 -6.81
C SER A 331 -9.28 1.98 -6.61
N GLY A 332 -10.42 1.82 -7.32
CA GLY A 332 -11.64 2.59 -7.07
C GLY A 332 -12.26 2.25 -5.71
N ASN A 333 -12.25 0.99 -5.31
CA ASN A 333 -12.66 0.57 -3.96
C ASN A 333 -11.74 1.17 -2.89
N PHE A 334 -10.43 1.17 -3.12
CA PHE A 334 -9.47 1.84 -2.24
C PHE A 334 -9.79 3.33 -2.11
N THR A 335 -9.98 4.04 -3.23
CA THR A 335 -10.30 5.48 -3.23
C THR A 335 -11.54 5.78 -2.38
N ARG A 336 -12.60 4.97 -2.54
CA ARG A 336 -13.83 5.10 -1.76
C ARG A 336 -13.60 4.81 -0.27
N HIS A 337 -12.83 3.76 0.04
CA HIS A 337 -12.46 3.40 1.41
C HIS A 337 -11.61 4.49 2.08
N PHE A 338 -10.63 5.04 1.36
CA PHE A 338 -9.76 6.12 1.81
C PHE A 338 -10.56 7.36 2.26
N MET A 339 -11.53 7.78 1.42
CA MET A 339 -12.43 8.88 1.78
C MET A 339 -13.35 8.53 2.96
N HIS A 340 -13.88 7.30 2.99
CA HIS A 340 -14.77 6.84 4.07
C HIS A 340 -14.07 6.84 5.43
N LEU A 341 -12.78 6.52 5.46
CA LEU A 341 -11.95 6.56 6.66
C LEU A 341 -11.49 7.98 7.06
N GLY A 342 -11.79 9.00 6.27
CA GLY A 342 -11.30 10.37 6.54
C GLY A 342 -9.79 10.50 6.42
N MET A 343 -9.16 9.72 5.53
CA MET A 343 -7.71 9.75 5.29
C MET A 343 -7.29 10.85 4.29
N ASN A 344 -8.24 11.60 3.73
CA ASN A 344 -8.05 12.69 2.75
C ASN A 344 -7.81 14.05 3.39
#